data_366532ac18e7e98320e8b0b0222d27da
#
_entry.id   366532ac18e7e98320e8b0b0222d27da
#
_cell.length_a   1.000
_cell.length_b   1.000
_cell.length_c   1.000
_cell.angle_alpha   90.00
_cell.angle_beta   90.00
_cell.angle_gamma   90.00
#
_symmetry.space_group_name_H-M   'P 1'
#
loop_
_entity.id
_entity.type
_entity.pdbx_description
1 polymer ?
#
loop_
_entity_poly.entity_id
_entity_poly.type
_entity_poly.pdbx_seq_one_letter_code
_entity_poly.pdbx_strand_id
1 'polypeptide(L)'
;MNTPERFQLLSKTALVTGARRGIGKAMAIALAEAGADVIGVSQNLQKKGSEVEQEINALGRKFWALQCDLENRKDLYNLIKHVCANLPFVDILVNNAGTIRRKPASEHPDNYWDETIEVNLTAPFILSREIGKHMIKRGSGKIIFTASLLTFQGGINVPSYSASKGGLGQLTKALANEWAGKGVQVNGIVPGYINTDNTEALRNNPDRYSSILDRIPAGRWGEVEDLKGPVVFLASSASDYINGTLLIVDGGWMSR
;
A
#
# COMPACT_ATOMS: atom_id res chain seq x y z
N MET A 1 18.44 3.74 21.73
CA MET A 1 18.09 2.85 20.61
C MET A 1 19.17 3.03 19.55
N ASN A 2 19.87 1.96 19.18
CA ASN A 2 20.86 1.99 18.11
C ASN A 2 20.17 1.97 16.73
N THR A 3 20.92 2.20 15.63
CA THR A 3 20.30 2.29 14.30
C THR A 3 19.52 1.04 13.87
N PRO A 4 20.04 -0.20 14.03
CA PRO A 4 19.26 -1.40 13.72
C PRO A 4 17.97 -1.55 14.53
N GLU A 5 17.98 -1.17 15.82
CA GLU A 5 16.79 -1.23 16.67
C GLU A 5 15.68 -0.29 16.17
N ARG A 6 16.04 0.81 15.51
CA ARG A 6 15.07 1.77 14.97
C ARG A 6 14.20 1.19 13.86
N PHE A 7 14.63 0.13 13.19
CA PHE A 7 13.87 -0.57 12.15
C PHE A 7 12.98 -1.69 12.71
N GLN A 8 13.08 -2.02 13.99
CA GLN A 8 12.26 -3.06 14.60
C GLN A 8 10.83 -2.59 14.84
N LEU A 9 9.89 -3.51 14.65
CA LEU A 9 8.46 -3.29 14.82
C LEU A 9 7.87 -4.18 15.93
N LEU A 10 8.69 -4.49 16.95
CA LEU A 10 8.27 -5.31 18.08
C LEU A 10 7.05 -4.71 18.78
N SER A 11 6.07 -5.55 19.11
CA SER A 11 4.80 -5.15 19.74
C SER A 11 3.95 -4.18 18.92
N LYS A 12 4.19 -4.07 17.61
CA LYS A 12 3.37 -3.31 16.66
C LYS A 12 2.39 -4.22 15.94
N THR A 13 1.25 -3.65 15.56
CA THR A 13 0.27 -4.31 14.70
C THR A 13 0.11 -3.51 13.41
N ALA A 14 0.32 -4.17 12.28
CA ALA A 14 0.15 -3.59 10.96
C ALA A 14 -1.14 -4.10 10.29
N LEU A 15 -1.95 -3.19 9.74
CA LEU A 15 -3.04 -3.54 8.84
C LEU A 15 -2.59 -3.28 7.40
N VAL A 16 -2.65 -4.33 6.57
CA VAL A 16 -2.23 -4.28 5.16
C VAL A 16 -3.41 -4.65 4.26
N THR A 17 -3.83 -3.72 3.40
CA THR A 17 -4.83 -4.03 2.37
C THR A 17 -4.19 -4.59 1.11
N GLY A 18 -4.87 -5.54 0.44
CA GLY A 18 -4.30 -6.27 -0.70
C GLY A 18 -3.22 -7.29 -0.29
N ALA A 19 -3.27 -7.80 0.94
CA ALA A 19 -2.24 -8.67 1.54
C ALA A 19 -2.17 -10.09 0.95
N ARG A 20 -3.09 -10.50 0.08
CA ARG A 20 -3.15 -11.88 -0.43
C ARG A 20 -2.01 -12.24 -1.36
N ARG A 21 -1.53 -11.29 -2.18
CA ARG A 21 -0.51 -11.52 -3.23
C ARG A 21 0.29 -10.26 -3.57
N GLY A 22 1.31 -10.44 -4.39
CA GLY A 22 2.09 -9.34 -4.98
C GLY A 22 2.72 -8.42 -3.92
N ILE A 23 2.73 -7.13 -4.20
CA ILE A 23 3.35 -6.12 -3.33
C ILE A 23 2.78 -6.16 -1.90
N GLY A 24 1.46 -6.27 -1.77
CA GLY A 24 0.82 -6.28 -0.45
C GLY A 24 1.22 -7.49 0.42
N LYS A 25 1.37 -8.67 -0.19
CA LYS A 25 1.89 -9.87 0.48
C LYS A 25 3.34 -9.65 0.93
N ALA A 26 4.21 -9.19 0.02
CA ALA A 26 5.61 -8.92 0.33
C ALA A 26 5.78 -7.89 1.45
N MET A 27 4.99 -6.81 1.43
CA MET A 27 4.99 -5.80 2.49
C MET A 27 4.49 -6.37 3.83
N ALA A 28 3.43 -7.20 3.82
CA ALA A 28 2.91 -7.84 5.03
C ALA A 28 3.96 -8.76 5.68
N ILE A 29 4.65 -9.57 4.87
CA ILE A 29 5.74 -10.44 5.33
C ILE A 29 6.91 -9.60 5.87
N ALA A 30 7.33 -8.55 5.17
CA ALA A 30 8.42 -7.68 5.62
C ALA A 30 8.14 -7.01 6.98
N LEU A 31 6.90 -6.57 7.20
CA LEU A 31 6.51 -6.01 8.51
C LEU A 31 6.54 -7.09 9.61
N ALA A 32 6.17 -8.33 9.29
CA ALA A 32 6.28 -9.46 10.21
C ALA A 32 7.75 -9.85 10.48
N GLU A 33 8.61 -9.88 9.46
CA GLU A 33 10.06 -10.09 9.58
C GLU A 33 10.69 -9.04 10.52
N ALA A 34 10.20 -7.80 10.47
CA ALA A 34 10.64 -6.73 11.37
C ALA A 34 10.02 -6.80 12.78
N GLY A 35 9.11 -7.74 13.05
CA GLY A 35 8.55 -8.02 14.38
C GLY A 35 7.09 -7.60 14.60
N ALA A 36 6.38 -7.10 13.59
CA ALA A 36 4.97 -6.74 13.71
C ALA A 36 4.05 -7.96 13.64
N ASP A 37 2.91 -7.91 14.33
CA ASP A 37 1.77 -8.74 14.04
C ASP A 37 0.95 -8.11 12.89
N VAL A 38 0.26 -8.91 12.07
CA VAL A 38 -0.34 -8.41 10.83
C VAL A 38 -1.83 -8.73 10.71
N ILE A 39 -2.62 -7.73 10.38
CA ILE A 39 -4.00 -7.85 9.93
C ILE A 39 -3.99 -7.75 8.41
N GLY A 40 -4.19 -8.87 7.72
CA GLY A 40 -4.26 -8.93 6.27
C GLY A 40 -5.70 -8.76 5.77
N VAL A 41 -5.92 -7.82 4.85
CA VAL A 41 -7.23 -7.56 4.25
C VAL A 41 -7.18 -7.75 2.76
N SER A 42 -8.07 -8.57 2.19
CA SER A 42 -8.31 -8.65 0.73
C SER A 42 -9.69 -9.24 0.46
N GLN A 43 -10.28 -8.93 -0.67
CA GLN A 43 -11.61 -9.42 -1.06
C GLN A 43 -11.70 -10.96 -1.00
N ASN A 44 -10.68 -11.65 -1.52
CA ASN A 44 -10.64 -13.11 -1.62
C ASN A 44 -9.52 -13.74 -0.76
N LEU A 45 -9.20 -13.16 0.39
CA LEU A 45 -8.23 -13.73 1.32
C LEU A 45 -8.85 -14.94 2.03
N GLN A 46 -8.20 -16.09 1.98
CA GLN A 46 -8.62 -17.26 2.75
C GLN A 46 -8.55 -16.95 4.23
N LYS A 47 -9.65 -17.22 4.96
CA LYS A 47 -9.75 -16.95 6.41
C LYS A 47 -8.80 -17.78 7.25
N LYS A 48 -8.38 -18.95 6.75
CA LYS A 48 -7.39 -19.85 7.37
C LYS A 48 -6.57 -20.55 6.29
N GLY A 49 -5.29 -20.77 6.57
CA GLY A 49 -4.40 -21.54 5.72
C GLY A 49 -3.93 -20.83 4.46
N SER A 50 -4.08 -19.49 4.38
CA SER A 50 -3.51 -18.72 3.28
C SER A 50 -1.97 -18.78 3.32
N GLU A 51 -1.34 -18.70 2.16
CA GLU A 51 0.13 -18.69 2.05
C GLU A 51 0.77 -17.59 2.91
N VAL A 52 0.23 -16.37 2.84
CA VAL A 52 0.71 -15.25 3.67
C VAL A 52 0.57 -15.51 5.17
N GLU A 53 -0.50 -16.20 5.61
CA GLU A 53 -0.69 -16.58 7.00
C GLU A 53 0.37 -17.60 7.43
N GLN A 54 0.63 -18.61 6.60
CA GLN A 54 1.63 -19.64 6.90
C GLN A 54 3.03 -19.03 7.04
N GLU A 55 3.43 -18.15 6.11
CA GLU A 55 4.71 -17.47 6.15
C GLU A 55 4.85 -16.57 7.39
N ILE A 56 3.83 -15.77 7.73
CA ILE A 56 3.87 -14.89 8.90
C ILE A 56 3.89 -15.69 10.21
N ASN A 57 3.11 -16.77 10.30
CA ASN A 57 3.11 -17.64 11.47
C ASN A 57 4.45 -18.37 11.65
N ALA A 58 5.13 -18.76 10.56
CA ALA A 58 6.46 -19.34 10.59
C ALA A 58 7.53 -18.37 11.17
N LEU A 59 7.31 -17.06 11.08
CA LEU A 59 8.13 -16.02 11.72
C LEU A 59 7.80 -15.82 13.21
N GLY A 60 6.87 -16.60 13.77
CA GLY A 60 6.39 -16.47 15.15
C GLY A 60 5.51 -15.24 15.38
N ARG A 61 4.94 -14.65 14.30
CA ARG A 61 4.04 -13.49 14.39
C ARG A 61 2.59 -13.92 14.18
N LYS A 62 1.65 -13.12 14.72
CA LYS A 62 0.22 -13.37 14.56
C LYS A 62 -0.27 -12.79 13.24
N PHE A 63 -1.17 -13.54 12.59
CA PHE A 63 -1.87 -13.08 11.41
C PHE A 63 -3.39 -13.17 11.59
N TRP A 64 -4.11 -12.09 11.26
CA TRP A 64 -5.56 -12.07 11.20
C TRP A 64 -6.00 -11.86 9.76
N ALA A 65 -6.62 -12.86 9.16
CA ALA A 65 -7.14 -12.81 7.80
C ALA A 65 -8.56 -12.23 7.79
N LEU A 66 -8.77 -11.11 7.13
CA LEU A 66 -10.06 -10.47 6.96
C LEU A 66 -10.42 -10.33 5.48
N GLN A 67 -11.69 -10.60 5.17
CA GLN A 67 -12.24 -10.36 3.84
C GLN A 67 -12.97 -9.02 3.83
N CYS A 68 -12.72 -8.23 2.79
CA CYS A 68 -13.44 -6.99 2.56
C CYS A 68 -13.41 -6.64 1.06
N ASP A 69 -14.57 -6.33 0.52
CA ASP A 69 -14.68 -5.67 -0.76
C ASP A 69 -14.58 -4.16 -0.55
N LEU A 70 -13.44 -3.58 -0.98
CA LEU A 70 -13.17 -2.15 -0.82
C LEU A 70 -13.99 -1.27 -1.76
N GLU A 71 -14.64 -1.82 -2.76
CA GLU A 71 -15.62 -1.12 -3.59
C GLU A 71 -16.94 -0.92 -2.83
N ASN A 72 -17.25 -1.81 -1.89
CA ASN A 72 -18.46 -1.76 -1.09
C ASN A 72 -18.23 -1.00 0.22
N ARG A 73 -18.73 0.23 0.29
CA ARG A 73 -18.60 1.08 1.50
C ARG A 73 -19.17 0.47 2.77
N LYS A 74 -20.25 -0.32 2.67
CA LYS A 74 -20.84 -0.99 3.83
C LYS A 74 -19.88 -2.04 4.39
N ASP A 75 -19.26 -2.83 3.51
CA ASP A 75 -18.26 -3.81 3.91
C ASP A 75 -17.04 -3.15 4.52
N LEU A 76 -16.59 -2.03 3.94
CA LEU A 76 -15.48 -1.24 4.47
C LEU A 76 -15.75 -0.73 5.89
N TYR A 77 -16.94 -0.15 6.15
CA TYR A 77 -17.29 0.30 7.49
C TYR A 77 -17.47 -0.85 8.48
N ASN A 78 -17.98 -2.01 8.04
CA ASN A 78 -18.08 -3.22 8.86
C ASN A 78 -16.69 -3.73 9.23
N LEU A 79 -15.74 -3.76 8.27
CA LEU A 79 -14.34 -4.09 8.52
C LEU A 79 -13.74 -3.16 9.58
N ILE A 80 -13.87 -1.84 9.42
CA ILE A 80 -13.32 -0.85 10.34
C ILE A 80 -13.89 -1.06 11.75
N LYS A 81 -15.21 -1.21 11.87
CA LYS A 81 -15.87 -1.48 13.14
C LYS A 81 -15.32 -2.75 13.81
N HIS A 82 -15.15 -3.82 13.02
CA HIS A 82 -14.61 -5.09 13.54
C HIS A 82 -13.16 -4.94 14.01
N VAL A 83 -12.30 -4.30 13.20
CA VAL A 83 -10.89 -4.04 13.54
C VAL A 83 -10.78 -3.23 14.83
N CYS A 84 -11.49 -2.12 14.92
CA CYS A 84 -11.40 -1.21 16.08
C CYS A 84 -11.98 -1.80 17.38
N ALA A 85 -12.96 -2.72 17.28
CA ALA A 85 -13.63 -3.28 18.45
C ALA A 85 -13.02 -4.61 18.94
N ASN A 86 -12.44 -5.42 18.06
CA ASN A 86 -12.13 -6.82 18.35
C ASN A 86 -10.67 -7.20 18.14
N LEU A 87 -9.86 -6.34 17.51
CA LEU A 87 -8.46 -6.62 17.20
C LEU A 87 -7.52 -5.69 17.95
N PRO A 88 -6.22 -6.02 18.02
CA PRO A 88 -5.23 -5.13 18.60
C PRO A 88 -5.23 -3.76 17.92
N PHE A 89 -4.76 -2.76 18.63
CA PHE A 89 -4.63 -1.42 18.08
C PHE A 89 -3.73 -1.40 16.83
N VAL A 90 -4.21 -0.76 15.76
CA VAL A 90 -3.43 -0.64 14.52
C VAL A 90 -2.39 0.47 14.68
N ASP A 91 -1.11 0.11 14.74
CA ASP A 91 0.01 1.04 14.79
C ASP A 91 0.43 1.52 13.39
N ILE A 92 0.29 0.63 12.40
CA ILE A 92 0.74 0.83 11.02
C ILE A 92 -0.40 0.48 10.08
N LEU A 93 -0.82 1.42 9.23
CA LEU A 93 -1.80 1.20 8.18
C LEU A 93 -1.12 1.27 6.82
N VAL A 94 -1.12 0.17 6.07
CA VAL A 94 -0.63 0.12 4.68
C VAL A 94 -1.82 0.01 3.73
N ASN A 95 -2.17 1.12 3.09
CA ASN A 95 -3.16 1.20 2.03
C ASN A 95 -2.53 0.78 0.70
N ASN A 96 -2.50 -0.53 0.43
CA ASN A 96 -1.86 -1.08 -0.76
C ASN A 96 -2.85 -1.62 -1.78
N ALA A 97 -4.03 -2.08 -1.38
CA ALA A 97 -5.03 -2.59 -2.33
C ALA A 97 -5.30 -1.59 -3.46
N GLY A 98 -5.47 -2.13 -4.65
CA GLY A 98 -5.75 -1.31 -5.82
C GLY A 98 -6.17 -2.14 -7.02
N THR A 99 -6.92 -1.51 -7.91
CA THR A 99 -7.37 -2.04 -9.20
C THR A 99 -6.96 -1.12 -10.34
N ILE A 100 -6.84 -1.67 -11.53
CA ILE A 100 -6.56 -0.92 -12.75
C ILE A 100 -7.46 -1.40 -13.88
N ARG A 101 -8.20 -0.47 -14.49
CA ARG A 101 -9.04 -0.70 -15.66
C ARG A 101 -8.41 0.01 -16.85
N ARG A 102 -8.23 -0.75 -17.95
CA ARG A 102 -7.57 -0.25 -19.16
C ARG A 102 -8.57 -0.08 -20.30
N LYS A 103 -8.74 1.16 -20.76
CA LYS A 103 -9.56 1.53 -21.92
C LYS A 103 -9.11 2.91 -22.42
N PRO A 104 -9.17 3.22 -23.73
CA PRO A 104 -8.98 4.58 -24.23
C PRO A 104 -9.88 5.57 -23.47
N ALA A 105 -9.40 6.77 -23.20
CA ALA A 105 -10.12 7.75 -22.39
C ALA A 105 -11.49 8.12 -22.98
N SER A 106 -11.60 8.18 -24.32
CA SER A 106 -12.86 8.44 -25.04
C SER A 106 -13.91 7.31 -24.93
N GLU A 107 -13.47 6.13 -24.50
CA GLU A 107 -14.32 4.94 -24.38
C GLU A 107 -14.34 4.39 -22.95
N HIS A 108 -13.75 5.12 -21.99
CA HIS A 108 -13.62 4.66 -20.60
C HIS A 108 -14.99 4.69 -19.91
N PRO A 109 -15.59 3.54 -19.56
CA PRO A 109 -16.93 3.51 -18.99
C PRO A 109 -16.97 4.09 -17.58
N ASP A 110 -18.10 4.68 -17.19
CA ASP A 110 -18.28 5.29 -15.87
C ASP A 110 -18.04 4.28 -14.74
N ASN A 111 -18.49 3.02 -14.88
CA ASN A 111 -18.25 2.00 -13.87
C ASN A 111 -16.78 1.63 -13.69
N TYR A 112 -15.93 1.75 -14.71
CA TYR A 112 -14.48 1.58 -14.57
C TYR A 112 -13.86 2.73 -13.78
N TRP A 113 -14.38 3.94 -14.03
CA TRP A 113 -13.98 5.12 -13.28
C TRP A 113 -14.37 4.98 -11.81
N ASP A 114 -15.65 4.71 -11.54
CA ASP A 114 -16.21 4.63 -10.19
C ASP A 114 -15.52 3.54 -9.35
N GLU A 115 -15.38 2.32 -9.88
CA GLU A 115 -14.66 1.22 -9.23
C GLU A 115 -13.21 1.63 -8.89
N THR A 116 -12.51 2.21 -9.87
CA THR A 116 -11.10 2.55 -9.67
C THR A 116 -10.93 3.65 -8.62
N ILE A 117 -11.76 4.68 -8.63
CA ILE A 117 -11.74 5.76 -7.65
C ILE A 117 -12.14 5.25 -6.27
N GLU A 118 -13.17 4.41 -6.18
CA GLU A 118 -13.63 3.87 -4.90
C GLU A 118 -12.55 3.02 -4.24
N VAL A 119 -11.97 2.06 -4.98
CA VAL A 119 -10.97 1.14 -4.43
C VAL A 119 -9.62 1.83 -4.17
N ASN A 120 -9.15 2.68 -5.10
CA ASN A 120 -7.78 3.22 -5.04
C ASN A 120 -7.65 4.52 -4.25
N LEU A 121 -8.73 5.28 -4.06
CA LEU A 121 -8.67 6.60 -3.44
C LEU A 121 -9.67 6.75 -2.28
N THR A 122 -10.95 6.44 -2.50
CA THR A 122 -11.99 6.64 -1.49
C THR A 122 -11.81 5.69 -0.30
N ALA A 123 -11.62 4.39 -0.54
CA ALA A 123 -11.42 3.40 0.52
C ALA A 123 -10.13 3.67 1.34
N PRO A 124 -8.96 3.96 0.74
CA PRO A 124 -7.77 4.42 1.46
C PRO A 124 -8.01 5.69 2.31
N PHE A 125 -8.76 6.67 1.80
CA PHE A 125 -9.13 7.85 2.59
C PHE A 125 -9.99 7.48 3.80
N ILE A 126 -11.04 6.67 3.62
CA ILE A 126 -11.94 6.26 4.70
C ILE A 126 -11.17 5.47 5.77
N LEU A 127 -10.35 4.47 5.36
CA LEU A 127 -9.51 3.70 6.28
C LEU A 127 -8.56 4.61 7.07
N SER A 128 -7.87 5.50 6.37
CA SER A 128 -6.94 6.44 7.02
C SER A 128 -7.64 7.37 7.99
N ARG A 129 -8.81 7.90 7.62
CA ARG A 129 -9.62 8.76 8.49
C ARG A 129 -10.06 8.03 9.75
N GLU A 130 -10.66 6.85 9.62
CA GLU A 130 -11.26 6.15 10.75
C GLU A 130 -10.20 5.54 11.68
N ILE A 131 -9.18 4.87 11.15
CA ILE A 131 -8.06 4.33 11.94
C ILE A 131 -7.19 5.47 12.46
N GLY A 132 -6.96 6.51 11.66
CA GLY A 132 -6.20 7.70 12.04
C GLY A 132 -6.79 8.44 13.23
N LYS A 133 -8.12 8.47 13.43
CA LYS A 133 -8.75 9.01 14.66
C LYS A 133 -8.19 8.35 15.93
N HIS A 134 -8.01 7.02 15.90
CA HIS A 134 -7.45 6.29 17.02
C HIS A 134 -5.94 6.55 17.19
N MET A 135 -5.20 6.65 16.09
CA MET A 135 -3.77 7.00 16.11
C MET A 135 -3.55 8.40 16.66
N ILE A 136 -4.32 9.40 16.21
CA ILE A 136 -4.29 10.79 16.71
C ILE A 136 -4.60 10.84 18.20
N LYS A 137 -5.64 10.15 18.67
CA LYS A 137 -6.00 10.11 20.08
C LYS A 137 -4.87 9.55 20.96
N ARG A 138 -4.11 8.58 20.43
CA ARG A 138 -2.94 7.98 21.12
C ARG A 138 -1.67 8.80 20.96
N GLY A 139 -1.59 9.71 20.00
CA GLY A 139 -0.39 10.48 19.66
C GLY A 139 0.69 9.65 18.94
N SER A 140 0.32 8.56 18.25
CA SER A 140 1.28 7.70 17.55
C SER A 140 0.61 6.88 16.46
N GLY A 141 1.20 6.84 15.26
CA GLY A 141 0.75 6.01 14.14
C GLY A 141 1.55 6.23 12.86
N LYS A 142 1.54 5.23 11.99
CA LYS A 142 2.16 5.29 10.66
C LYS A 142 1.11 4.93 9.60
N ILE A 143 0.93 5.78 8.60
CA ILE A 143 0.05 5.52 7.46
C ILE A 143 0.88 5.56 6.19
N ILE A 144 0.81 4.49 5.41
CA ILE A 144 1.60 4.31 4.19
C ILE A 144 0.64 4.03 3.03
N PHE A 145 0.71 4.83 1.98
CA PHE A 145 -0.03 4.61 0.74
C PHE A 145 0.87 3.96 -0.32
N THR A 146 0.37 2.95 -1.01
CA THR A 146 0.99 2.48 -2.25
C THR A 146 0.51 3.35 -3.41
N ALA A 147 1.30 4.35 -3.73
CA ALA A 147 1.10 5.26 -4.85
C ALA A 147 1.52 4.61 -6.19
N SER A 148 2.03 5.36 -7.15
CA SER A 148 2.48 4.88 -8.47
C SER A 148 3.36 5.94 -9.13
N LEU A 149 4.14 5.57 -10.14
CA LEU A 149 4.72 6.52 -11.09
C LEU A 149 3.65 7.47 -11.65
N LEU A 150 2.41 6.96 -11.83
CA LEU A 150 1.27 7.75 -12.32
C LEU A 150 0.74 8.76 -11.30
N THR A 151 1.33 8.85 -10.13
CA THR A 151 1.16 9.99 -9.21
C THR A 151 1.81 11.25 -9.78
N PHE A 152 2.85 11.10 -10.59
CA PHE A 152 3.63 12.19 -11.19
C PHE A 152 3.51 12.27 -12.72
N GLN A 153 3.17 11.17 -13.37
CA GLN A 153 3.09 11.02 -14.82
C GLN A 153 1.69 10.67 -15.27
N GLY A 154 1.34 10.99 -16.53
CA GLY A 154 0.14 10.45 -17.18
C GLY A 154 0.36 9.01 -17.65
N GLY A 155 -0.71 8.22 -17.67
CA GLY A 155 -0.72 6.87 -18.23
C GLY A 155 -1.60 6.79 -19.48
N ILE A 156 -1.26 5.90 -20.41
CA ILE A 156 -2.05 5.64 -21.63
C ILE A 156 -3.11 4.59 -21.30
N ASN A 157 -4.36 4.83 -21.69
CA ASN A 157 -5.51 3.93 -21.50
C ASN A 157 -5.87 3.63 -20.02
N VAL A 158 -5.45 4.49 -19.09
CA VAL A 158 -5.69 4.30 -17.64
C VAL A 158 -6.08 5.62 -16.96
N PRO A 159 -7.08 6.37 -17.45
CA PRO A 159 -7.41 7.70 -16.93
C PRO A 159 -7.83 7.64 -15.45
N SER A 160 -8.72 6.73 -15.07
CA SER A 160 -9.18 6.58 -13.68
C SER A 160 -8.04 6.19 -12.72
N TYR A 161 -7.15 5.29 -13.16
CA TYR A 161 -6.00 4.89 -12.36
C TYR A 161 -5.04 6.07 -12.14
N SER A 162 -4.72 6.84 -13.20
CA SER A 162 -3.86 8.03 -13.08
C SER A 162 -4.47 9.06 -12.14
N ALA A 163 -5.77 9.34 -12.28
CA ALA A 163 -6.49 10.25 -11.39
C ALA A 163 -6.45 9.78 -9.93
N SER A 164 -6.73 8.48 -9.68
CA SER A 164 -6.71 7.92 -8.34
C SER A 164 -5.33 7.99 -7.68
N LYS A 165 -4.26 7.69 -8.43
CA LYS A 165 -2.88 7.71 -7.90
C LYS A 165 -2.34 9.13 -7.75
N GLY A 166 -2.72 10.07 -8.62
CA GLY A 166 -2.50 11.50 -8.42
C GLY A 166 -3.18 12.00 -7.15
N GLY A 167 -4.45 11.63 -6.94
CA GLY A 167 -5.21 11.94 -5.73
C GLY A 167 -4.56 11.39 -4.45
N LEU A 168 -4.04 10.14 -4.47
CA LEU A 168 -3.31 9.57 -3.33
C LEU A 168 -2.04 10.37 -2.98
N GLY A 169 -1.32 10.86 -3.98
CA GLY A 169 -0.14 11.69 -3.74
C GLY A 169 -0.49 12.99 -3.01
N GLN A 170 -1.58 13.65 -3.39
CA GLN A 170 -2.05 14.85 -2.68
C GLN A 170 -2.65 14.53 -1.32
N LEU A 171 -3.40 13.42 -1.20
CA LEU A 171 -3.95 12.97 0.07
C LEU A 171 -2.83 12.67 1.10
N THR A 172 -1.72 12.07 0.66
CA THR A 172 -0.53 11.84 1.50
C THR A 172 -0.04 13.13 2.12
N LYS A 173 0.11 14.19 1.32
CA LYS A 173 0.58 15.51 1.78
C LYS A 173 -0.44 16.20 2.70
N ALA A 174 -1.72 16.15 2.34
CA ALA A 174 -2.79 16.77 3.11
C ALA A 174 -2.87 16.19 4.53
N LEU A 175 -2.93 14.85 4.64
CA LEU A 175 -3.00 14.17 5.94
C LEU A 175 -1.69 14.34 6.73
N ALA A 176 -0.53 14.35 6.08
CA ALA A 176 0.75 14.62 6.74
C ALA A 176 0.77 16.01 7.38
N ASN A 177 0.31 17.04 6.66
CA ASN A 177 0.26 18.41 7.19
C ASN A 177 -0.67 18.53 8.41
N GLU A 178 -1.81 17.84 8.39
CA GLU A 178 -2.77 17.92 9.50
C GLU A 178 -2.38 17.08 10.73
N TRP A 179 -1.64 15.96 10.52
CA TRP A 179 -1.49 14.93 11.55
C TRP A 179 -0.07 14.78 12.09
N ALA A 180 0.94 15.37 11.43
CA ALA A 180 2.33 15.30 11.90
C ALA A 180 2.49 15.82 13.33
N GLY A 181 1.92 16.98 13.63
CA GLY A 181 1.93 17.56 14.99
C GLY A 181 1.11 16.78 16.02
N LYS A 182 0.34 15.77 15.57
CA LYS A 182 -0.46 14.87 16.40
C LYS A 182 0.20 13.48 16.54
N GLY A 183 1.46 13.35 16.14
CA GLY A 183 2.25 12.12 16.27
C GLY A 183 1.94 11.03 15.22
N VAL A 184 1.26 11.38 14.12
CA VAL A 184 0.95 10.43 13.04
C VAL A 184 1.72 10.82 11.77
N GLN A 185 2.61 9.92 11.31
CA GLN A 185 3.34 10.10 10.07
C GLN A 185 2.55 9.47 8.90
N VAL A 186 2.37 10.27 7.83
CA VAL A 186 1.67 9.84 6.63
C VAL A 186 2.61 9.98 5.43
N ASN A 187 2.90 8.85 4.77
CA ASN A 187 3.83 8.80 3.65
C ASN A 187 3.32 7.88 2.55
N GLY A 188 3.95 7.92 1.39
CA GLY A 188 3.65 7.02 0.28
C GLY A 188 4.90 6.30 -0.24
N ILE A 189 4.70 5.10 -0.76
CA ILE A 189 5.69 4.39 -1.57
C ILE A 189 5.22 4.47 -3.03
N VAL A 190 6.14 4.76 -3.93
CA VAL A 190 5.90 4.89 -5.37
C VAL A 190 6.65 3.76 -6.08
N PRO A 191 6.01 2.60 -6.28
CA PRO A 191 6.63 1.52 -7.04
C PRO A 191 6.79 1.90 -8.51
N GLY A 192 7.90 1.49 -9.10
CA GLY A 192 8.11 1.49 -10.54
C GLY A 192 7.39 0.31 -11.22
N TYR A 193 7.98 -0.19 -12.27
CA TYR A 193 7.50 -1.40 -12.96
C TYR A 193 7.95 -2.65 -12.20
N ILE A 194 7.06 -3.18 -11.37
CA ILE A 194 7.28 -4.35 -10.51
C ILE A 194 6.65 -5.59 -11.17
N ASN A 195 7.34 -6.71 -11.08
CA ASN A 195 6.89 -8.02 -11.55
C ASN A 195 5.71 -8.52 -10.69
N THR A 196 4.49 -8.30 -11.17
CA THR A 196 3.23 -8.68 -10.51
C THR A 196 2.17 -9.01 -11.56
N ASP A 197 1.02 -9.54 -11.13
CA ASP A 197 -0.12 -9.80 -12.01
C ASP A 197 -0.64 -8.52 -12.68
N ASN A 198 -0.59 -7.38 -12.00
CA ASN A 198 -1.03 -6.09 -12.56
C ASN A 198 -0.20 -5.63 -13.77
N THR A 199 1.03 -6.11 -13.88
CA THR A 199 1.96 -5.80 -14.98
C THR A 199 2.12 -6.94 -15.99
N GLU A 200 1.44 -8.08 -15.79
CA GLU A 200 1.54 -9.27 -16.63
C GLU A 200 1.27 -8.97 -18.12
N ALA A 201 0.19 -8.24 -18.41
CA ALA A 201 -0.14 -7.86 -19.78
C ALA A 201 0.94 -7.01 -20.48
N LEU A 202 1.73 -6.24 -19.71
CA LEU A 202 2.85 -5.46 -20.24
C LEU A 202 4.08 -6.36 -20.47
N ARG A 203 4.31 -7.33 -19.57
CA ARG A 203 5.43 -8.28 -19.66
C ARG A 203 5.24 -9.31 -20.77
N ASN A 204 3.98 -9.72 -21.03
CA ASN A 204 3.63 -10.66 -22.09
C ASN A 204 3.63 -10.02 -23.49
N ASN A 205 3.85 -8.71 -23.60
CA ASN A 205 4.02 -8.01 -24.86
C ASN A 205 5.51 -7.65 -25.03
N PRO A 206 6.27 -8.32 -25.96
CA PRO A 206 7.72 -8.14 -26.10
C PRO A 206 8.13 -6.69 -26.38
N ASP A 207 7.39 -5.98 -27.23
CA ASP A 207 7.72 -4.58 -27.58
C ASP A 207 7.54 -3.66 -26.36
N ARG A 208 6.47 -3.87 -25.58
CA ARG A 208 6.22 -3.12 -24.37
C ARG A 208 7.24 -3.46 -23.28
N TYR A 209 7.57 -4.74 -23.15
CA TYR A 209 8.59 -5.19 -22.19
C TYR A 209 9.92 -4.52 -22.46
N SER A 210 10.44 -4.60 -23.71
CA SER A 210 11.72 -3.99 -24.09
C SER A 210 11.69 -2.47 -23.92
N SER A 211 10.66 -1.79 -24.42
CA SER A 211 10.57 -0.33 -24.32
C SER A 211 10.51 0.19 -22.87
N ILE A 212 9.95 -0.60 -21.95
CA ILE A 212 9.95 -0.28 -20.53
C ILE A 212 11.33 -0.57 -19.92
N LEU A 213 11.92 -1.73 -20.22
CA LEU A 213 13.21 -2.15 -19.70
C LEU A 213 14.32 -1.17 -20.08
N ASP A 214 14.36 -0.74 -21.35
CA ASP A 214 15.35 0.19 -21.88
C ASP A 214 15.31 1.56 -21.17
N ARG A 215 14.17 1.89 -20.57
CA ARG A 215 14.00 3.14 -19.83
C ARG A 215 14.33 3.00 -18.33
N ILE A 216 14.48 1.82 -17.79
CA ILE A 216 14.83 1.61 -16.38
C ILE A 216 16.37 1.63 -16.23
N PRO A 217 16.98 2.64 -15.57
CA PRO A 217 18.44 2.71 -15.42
C PRO A 217 19.06 1.51 -14.72
N ALA A 218 18.31 0.87 -13.79
CA ALA A 218 18.76 -0.35 -13.10
C ALA A 218 18.85 -1.59 -14.02
N GLY A 219 18.40 -1.51 -15.28
CA GLY A 219 18.48 -2.58 -16.28
C GLY A 219 17.62 -3.80 -15.97
N ARG A 220 16.66 -3.70 -15.05
CA ARG A 220 15.74 -4.78 -14.70
C ARG A 220 14.37 -4.23 -14.26
N TRP A 221 13.36 -5.03 -14.40
CA TRP A 221 12.10 -4.83 -13.68
C TRP A 221 12.33 -5.00 -12.19
N GLY A 222 11.55 -4.28 -11.38
CA GLY A 222 11.56 -4.48 -9.94
C GLY A 222 10.84 -5.78 -9.55
N GLU A 223 11.23 -6.34 -8.42
CA GLU A 223 10.56 -7.47 -7.79
C GLU A 223 9.80 -6.98 -6.54
N VAL A 224 8.86 -7.77 -6.05
CA VAL A 224 8.08 -7.40 -4.86
C VAL A 224 8.96 -7.24 -3.62
N GLU A 225 10.10 -7.92 -3.58
CA GLU A 225 11.13 -7.85 -2.55
C GLU A 225 11.77 -6.46 -2.46
N ASP A 226 11.86 -5.73 -3.57
CA ASP A 226 12.41 -4.36 -3.59
C ASP A 226 11.58 -3.39 -2.74
N LEU A 227 10.31 -3.75 -2.41
CA LEU A 227 9.41 -2.94 -1.58
C LEU A 227 9.48 -3.28 -0.08
N LYS A 228 10.15 -4.38 0.31
CA LYS A 228 10.24 -4.83 1.71
C LYS A 228 10.99 -3.82 2.59
N GLY A 229 12.19 -3.42 2.20
CA GLY A 229 12.98 -2.41 2.93
C GLY A 229 12.25 -1.07 3.06
N PRO A 230 11.75 -0.48 1.96
CA PRO A 230 10.98 0.75 1.98
C PRO A 230 9.77 0.75 2.93
N VAL A 231 8.97 -0.32 2.97
CA VAL A 231 7.81 -0.38 3.88
C VAL A 231 8.23 -0.45 5.34
N VAL A 232 9.24 -1.25 5.68
CA VAL A 232 9.78 -1.33 7.04
C VAL A 232 10.37 0.00 7.48
N PHE A 233 11.11 0.69 6.62
CA PHE A 233 11.63 2.03 6.89
C PHE A 233 10.51 3.00 7.25
N LEU A 234 9.48 3.13 6.40
CA LEU A 234 8.38 4.07 6.64
C LEU A 234 7.48 3.67 7.81
N ALA A 235 7.42 2.39 8.16
CA ALA A 235 6.65 1.87 9.28
C ALA A 235 7.34 2.03 10.64
N SER A 236 8.65 2.22 10.64
CA SER A 236 9.51 2.17 11.84
C SER A 236 9.86 3.55 12.39
N SER A 237 10.52 3.58 13.56
CA SER A 237 11.03 4.83 14.16
C SER A 237 12.19 5.45 13.37
N ALA A 238 12.78 4.73 12.41
CA ALA A 238 13.79 5.28 11.51
C ALA A 238 13.24 6.42 10.62
N SER A 239 11.91 6.50 10.46
CA SER A 239 11.21 7.52 9.67
C SER A 239 10.38 8.52 10.48
N ASP A 240 10.64 8.68 11.79
CA ASP A 240 9.80 9.53 12.65
C ASP A 240 9.77 11.00 12.24
N TYR A 241 10.83 11.49 11.58
CA TYR A 241 10.89 12.86 11.04
C TYR A 241 10.56 12.96 9.55
N ILE A 242 10.01 11.88 8.95
CA ILE A 242 9.62 11.83 7.55
C ILE A 242 8.10 11.87 7.46
N ASN A 243 7.57 12.91 6.80
CA ASN A 243 6.15 13.15 6.68
C ASN A 243 5.81 13.77 5.33
N GLY A 244 4.74 13.30 4.69
CA GLY A 244 4.30 13.77 3.38
C GLY A 244 5.19 13.36 2.20
N THR A 245 6.16 12.47 2.43
CA THR A 245 7.05 12.01 1.36
C THR A 245 6.37 10.97 0.47
N LEU A 246 6.80 10.97 -0.79
CA LEU A 246 6.49 9.94 -1.77
C LEU A 246 7.81 9.26 -2.14
N LEU A 247 8.13 8.17 -1.43
CA LEU A 247 9.38 7.43 -1.59
C LEU A 247 9.35 6.62 -2.88
N ILE A 248 10.15 7.04 -3.85
CA ILE A 248 10.23 6.40 -5.18
C ILE A 248 11.11 5.16 -5.09
N VAL A 249 10.60 4.01 -5.61
CA VAL A 249 11.27 2.72 -5.66
C VAL A 249 11.07 2.15 -7.07
N ASP A 250 11.84 2.62 -8.05
CA ASP A 250 11.55 2.46 -9.47
C ASP A 250 12.75 2.11 -10.36
N GLY A 251 13.90 1.80 -9.76
CA GLY A 251 15.13 1.52 -10.50
C GLY A 251 15.69 2.71 -11.28
N GLY A 252 15.28 3.94 -10.93
CA GLY A 252 15.71 5.17 -11.56
C GLY A 252 14.83 5.66 -12.72
N TRP A 253 13.67 5.05 -12.94
CA TRP A 253 12.73 5.45 -14.00
C TRP A 253 12.38 6.93 -13.98
N MET A 254 12.11 7.50 -12.80
CA MET A 254 11.75 8.92 -12.64
C MET A 254 12.92 9.88 -12.70
N SER A 255 14.13 9.37 -12.73
CA SER A 255 15.36 10.19 -12.79
C SER A 255 15.79 10.56 -14.23
N ARG A 256 15.01 10.12 -15.23
CA ARG A 256 15.27 10.34 -16.68
C ARG A 256 14.17 11.15 -17.32
#